data_9bf954603af55542f00b5c1ba96bc240
#
_entry.id   9bf954603af55542f00b5c1ba96bc240
#
_cell.length_a   1.000
_cell.length_b   1.000
_cell.length_c   1.000
_cell.angle_alpha   90.00
_cell.angle_beta   90.00
_cell.angle_gamma   90.00
#
_symmetry.space_group_name_H-M   'P 1'
#
loop_
_entity.id
_entity.type
_entity.pdbx_description
1 polymer ?
#
loop_
_entity_poly.entity_id
_entity_poly.type
_entity_poly.pdbx_seq_one_letter_code
_entity_poly.pdbx_strand_id
1 'polypeptide(L)'
;SRFDVLLTENMFGDILSDEAAVLAGSIGLLASASLGDAGPDGFRAGLYEPVHGSAPDLAGHGEANPMGAIGSVAALLRFSFGLAREADAVERAIDAVIAAGVWTADLRPDQPAGTAAVGDAVCAALRRAA
;
A
#
# COMPACT_ATOMS: atom_id res chain seq x y z
N SER A 1 4.56 -20.81 2.74
CA SER A 1 3.92 -20.80 1.40
C SER A 1 4.67 -21.71 0.45
N ARG A 2 3.99 -22.18 -0.61
CA ARG A 2 4.60 -23.07 -1.62
C ARG A 2 4.97 -22.31 -2.90
N PHE A 3 4.62 -21.04 -2.96
CA PHE A 3 4.76 -20.21 -4.16
C PHE A 3 5.39 -18.87 -3.80
N ASP A 4 6.33 -18.41 -4.62
CA ASP A 4 6.95 -17.10 -4.50
C ASP A 4 6.29 -16.09 -5.43
N VAL A 5 5.76 -16.55 -6.56
CA VAL A 5 5.07 -15.74 -7.57
C VAL A 5 3.85 -16.50 -8.08
N LEU A 6 2.75 -15.79 -8.25
CA LEU A 6 1.54 -16.27 -8.94
C LEU A 6 1.37 -15.49 -10.23
N LEU A 7 1.43 -16.17 -11.36
CA LEU A 7 1.14 -15.60 -12.68
C LEU A 7 -0.25 -16.03 -13.12
N THR A 8 -1.08 -15.06 -13.46
CA THR A 8 -2.46 -15.30 -13.88
C THR A 8 -2.81 -14.44 -15.09
N GLU A 9 -3.87 -14.82 -15.78
CA GLU A 9 -4.56 -13.95 -16.73
C GLU A 9 -5.31 -12.85 -15.94
N ASN A 10 -5.56 -11.68 -16.58
CA ASN A 10 -6.03 -10.48 -15.92
C ASN A 10 -7.29 -10.68 -15.05
N MET A 11 -8.33 -11.27 -15.62
CA MET A 11 -9.62 -11.47 -14.91
C MET A 11 -9.48 -12.38 -13.68
N PHE A 12 -8.72 -13.48 -13.81
CA PHE A 12 -8.48 -14.37 -12.68
C PHE A 12 -7.48 -13.77 -11.69
N GLY A 13 -6.55 -12.94 -12.17
CA GLY A 13 -5.63 -12.19 -11.32
C GLY A 13 -6.35 -11.26 -10.37
N ASP A 14 -7.31 -10.49 -10.87
CA ASP A 14 -8.13 -9.59 -10.07
C ASP A 14 -8.92 -10.35 -9.00
N ILE A 15 -9.60 -11.44 -9.37
CA ILE A 15 -10.35 -12.26 -8.43
C ILE A 15 -9.44 -12.85 -7.33
N LEU A 16 -8.29 -13.41 -7.73
CA LEU A 16 -7.38 -14.06 -6.79
C LEU A 16 -6.65 -13.05 -5.90
N SER A 17 -6.34 -11.85 -6.39
CA SER A 17 -5.72 -10.80 -5.58
C SER A 17 -6.70 -10.24 -4.55
N ASP A 18 -7.98 -10.07 -4.91
CA ASP A 18 -9.01 -9.63 -3.97
C ASP A 18 -9.24 -10.67 -2.86
N GLU A 19 -9.33 -11.96 -3.22
CA GLU A 19 -9.40 -13.04 -2.23
C GLU A 19 -8.14 -13.09 -1.34
N ALA A 20 -6.96 -12.89 -1.92
CA ALA A 20 -5.70 -12.87 -1.17
C ALA A 20 -5.59 -11.65 -0.23
N ALA A 21 -6.29 -10.54 -0.53
CA ALA A 21 -6.35 -9.36 0.34
C ALA A 21 -6.90 -9.68 1.74
N VAL A 22 -7.75 -10.70 1.84
CA VAL A 22 -8.28 -11.18 3.14
C VAL A 22 -7.13 -11.67 4.04
N LEU A 23 -6.07 -12.23 3.48
CA LEU A 23 -4.90 -12.68 4.24
C LEU A 23 -4.10 -11.51 4.84
N ALA A 24 -4.13 -10.35 4.20
CA ALA A 24 -3.53 -9.12 4.72
C ALA A 24 -4.41 -8.43 5.77
N GLY A 25 -5.70 -8.79 5.84
CA GLY A 25 -6.67 -8.25 6.78
C GLY A 25 -7.56 -7.14 6.22
N SER A 26 -7.09 -6.38 5.23
CA SER A 26 -7.89 -5.37 4.52
C SER A 26 -7.30 -5.08 3.14
N ILE A 27 -8.17 -4.87 2.15
CA ILE A 27 -7.78 -4.37 0.82
C ILE A 27 -7.18 -2.94 0.91
N GLY A 28 -7.50 -2.18 1.95
CA GLY A 28 -6.95 -0.85 2.21
C GLY A 28 -5.44 -0.83 2.51
N LEU A 29 -4.83 -2.00 2.74
CA LEU A 29 -3.38 -2.15 2.95
C LEU A 29 -2.61 -2.36 1.65
N LEU A 30 -3.27 -2.69 0.55
CA LEU A 30 -2.63 -3.20 -0.65
C LEU A 30 -2.38 -2.10 -1.67
N ALA A 31 -1.17 -2.13 -2.24
CA ALA A 31 -0.76 -1.32 -3.37
C ALA A 31 -0.61 -2.17 -4.63
N SER A 32 -0.83 -1.56 -5.78
CA SER A 32 -0.65 -2.16 -7.10
C SER A 32 0.27 -1.30 -7.96
N ALA A 33 0.93 -1.94 -8.91
CA ALA A 33 1.78 -1.28 -9.90
C ALA A 33 1.63 -1.94 -11.27
N SER A 34 1.28 -1.14 -12.28
CA SER A 34 1.33 -1.52 -13.68
C SER A 34 2.55 -0.87 -14.31
N LEU A 35 3.51 -1.69 -14.74
CA LEU A 35 4.84 -1.23 -15.16
C LEU A 35 5.00 -1.30 -16.67
N GLY A 36 5.47 -0.21 -17.28
CA GLY A 36 5.95 -0.18 -18.66
C GLY A 36 7.36 -0.77 -18.79
N ASP A 37 7.89 -0.75 -20.01
CA ASP A 37 9.28 -1.10 -20.27
C ASP A 37 10.25 -0.06 -19.67
N ALA A 38 11.44 -0.52 -19.30
CA ALA A 38 12.48 0.39 -18.85
C ALA A 38 13.05 1.18 -20.04
N GLY A 39 13.16 2.49 -19.87
CA GLY A 39 13.83 3.37 -20.83
C GLY A 39 15.36 3.16 -20.84
N PRO A 40 16.07 3.77 -21.81
CA PRO A 40 17.52 3.68 -21.93
C PRO A 40 18.27 4.25 -20.71
N ASP A 41 17.63 5.16 -19.99
CA ASP A 41 18.14 5.80 -18.76
C ASP A 41 17.83 5.00 -17.49
N GLY A 42 17.16 3.84 -17.64
CA GLY A 42 16.73 3.00 -16.54
C GLY A 42 15.41 3.43 -15.90
N PHE A 43 14.86 4.59 -16.28
CA PHE A 43 13.54 5.01 -15.82
C PHE A 43 12.46 4.09 -16.39
N ARG A 44 11.51 3.73 -15.54
CA ARG A 44 10.35 2.92 -15.93
C ARG A 44 9.08 3.69 -15.64
N ALA A 45 8.32 4.01 -16.69
CA ALA A 45 6.99 4.56 -16.52
C ALA A 45 6.07 3.52 -15.86
N GLY A 46 5.19 3.95 -14.98
CA GLY A 46 4.25 3.06 -14.29
C GLY A 46 3.03 3.81 -13.79
N LEU A 47 1.94 3.06 -13.61
CA LEU A 47 0.77 3.48 -12.87
C LEU A 47 0.84 2.80 -11.49
N TYR A 48 0.73 3.59 -10.44
CA TYR A 48 0.81 3.14 -9.06
C TYR A 48 -0.45 3.58 -8.33
N GLU A 49 -1.18 2.63 -7.78
CA GLU A 49 -2.45 2.91 -7.15
C GLU A 49 -2.75 1.91 -6.02
N PRO A 50 -3.60 2.28 -5.05
CA PRO A 50 -4.18 1.29 -4.15
C PRO A 50 -5.00 0.26 -4.93
N VAL A 51 -5.08 -0.97 -4.43
CA VAL A 51 -5.92 -2.03 -5.04
C VAL A 51 -7.41 -1.71 -4.87
N HIS A 52 -7.79 -1.04 -3.78
CA HIS A 52 -9.18 -0.69 -3.52
C HIS A 52 -9.75 0.37 -4.46
N GLY A 53 -11.07 0.35 -4.67
CA GLY A 53 -11.80 1.35 -5.44
C GLY A 53 -11.96 2.69 -4.71
N SER A 54 -12.76 3.59 -5.30
CA SER A 54 -12.95 4.97 -4.83
C SER A 54 -13.77 5.11 -3.54
N ALA A 55 -14.55 4.09 -3.16
CA ALA A 55 -15.39 4.07 -1.96
C ALA A 55 -16.08 5.42 -1.67
N PRO A 56 -16.99 5.89 -2.57
CA PRO A 56 -17.57 7.23 -2.48
C PRO A 56 -18.31 7.47 -1.15
N ASP A 57 -18.80 6.42 -0.53
CA ASP A 57 -19.49 6.48 0.76
C ASP A 57 -18.57 6.90 1.92
N LEU A 58 -17.26 6.71 1.79
CA LEU A 58 -16.26 7.10 2.78
C LEU A 58 -15.70 8.52 2.54
N ALA A 59 -16.02 9.12 1.38
CA ALA A 59 -15.46 10.40 1.00
C ALA A 59 -15.85 11.51 2.00
N GLY A 60 -14.85 12.21 2.53
CA GLY A 60 -15.04 13.30 3.47
C GLY A 60 -15.19 12.89 4.95
N HIS A 61 -15.32 11.59 5.25
CA HIS A 61 -15.49 11.11 6.64
C HIS A 61 -14.17 10.96 7.39
N GLY A 62 -13.04 10.91 6.69
CA GLY A 62 -11.72 10.76 7.30
C GLY A 62 -11.48 9.37 7.90
N GLU A 63 -12.14 8.35 7.36
CA GLU A 63 -12.13 6.97 7.85
C GLU A 63 -11.37 6.00 6.94
N ALA A 64 -11.13 6.38 5.68
CA ALA A 64 -10.45 5.55 4.70
C ALA A 64 -9.01 5.21 5.14
N ASN A 65 -8.60 3.96 4.90
CA ASN A 65 -7.24 3.51 5.17
C ASN A 65 -6.26 4.12 4.15
N PRO A 66 -5.25 4.91 4.55
CA PRO A 66 -4.32 5.52 3.62
C PRO A 66 -3.13 4.62 3.27
N MET A 67 -2.98 3.45 3.89
CA MET A 67 -1.76 2.63 3.78
C MET A 67 -1.53 2.10 2.37
N GLY A 68 -2.59 1.74 1.64
CA GLY A 68 -2.47 1.33 0.24
C GLY A 68 -1.92 2.43 -0.66
N ALA A 69 -2.38 3.68 -0.47
CA ALA A 69 -1.85 4.84 -1.20
C ALA A 69 -0.39 5.14 -0.84
N ILE A 70 -0.03 5.04 0.45
CA ILE A 70 1.36 5.22 0.91
C ILE A 70 2.25 4.09 0.36
N GLY A 71 1.78 2.84 0.34
CA GLY A 71 2.48 1.71 -0.27
C GLY A 71 2.69 1.89 -1.77
N SER A 72 1.74 2.54 -2.48
CA SER A 72 1.89 2.89 -3.89
C SER A 72 3.05 3.88 -4.12
N VAL A 73 3.31 4.79 -3.18
CA VAL A 73 4.51 5.65 -3.21
C VAL A 73 5.78 4.84 -3.06
N ALA A 74 5.82 3.84 -2.17
CA ALA A 74 6.97 2.95 -2.05
C ALA A 74 7.24 2.19 -3.36
N ALA A 75 6.20 1.67 -4.00
CA ALA A 75 6.31 1.02 -5.31
C ALA A 75 6.84 1.98 -6.40
N LEU A 76 6.35 3.22 -6.45
CA LEU A 76 6.84 4.25 -7.36
C LEU A 76 8.34 4.53 -7.16
N LEU A 77 8.77 4.71 -5.92
CA LEU A 77 10.17 4.93 -5.57
C LEU A 77 11.05 3.76 -6.02
N ARG A 78 10.60 2.54 -5.77
CA ARG A 78 11.34 1.32 -6.12
C ARG A 78 11.43 1.09 -7.61
N PHE A 79 10.32 1.13 -8.32
CA PHE A 79 10.25 0.65 -9.70
C PHE A 79 10.49 1.72 -10.76
N SER A 80 10.03 2.97 -10.55
CA SER A 80 10.29 4.06 -11.50
C SER A 80 11.61 4.75 -11.24
N PHE A 81 11.91 5.04 -9.97
CA PHE A 81 13.09 5.86 -9.63
C PHE A 81 14.30 5.06 -9.18
N GLY A 82 14.20 3.75 -8.97
CA GLY A 82 15.31 2.90 -8.50
C GLY A 82 15.76 3.23 -7.06
N LEU A 83 14.94 3.95 -6.29
CA LEU A 83 15.21 4.39 -4.92
C LEU A 83 14.79 3.31 -3.92
N ALA A 84 15.49 2.17 -3.95
CA ALA A 84 15.11 1.00 -3.15
C ALA A 84 15.18 1.27 -1.64
N ARG A 85 16.18 2.03 -1.17
CA ARG A 85 16.35 2.34 0.26
C ARG A 85 15.23 3.20 0.80
N GLU A 86 14.79 4.17 0.02
CA GLU A 86 13.69 5.08 0.33
C GLU A 86 12.35 4.31 0.32
N ALA A 87 12.17 3.42 -0.65
CA ALA A 87 11.01 2.51 -0.70
C ALA A 87 10.95 1.62 0.55
N ASP A 88 12.07 0.96 0.91
CA ASP A 88 12.18 0.16 2.13
C ASP A 88 11.86 0.96 3.40
N ALA A 89 12.26 2.24 3.43
CA ALA A 89 11.96 3.11 4.58
C ALA A 89 10.46 3.36 4.73
N VAL A 90 9.75 3.58 3.61
CA VAL A 90 8.29 3.75 3.61
C VAL A 90 7.59 2.46 4.05
N GLU A 91 7.99 1.31 3.50
CA GLU A 91 7.41 0.01 3.86
C GLU A 91 7.61 -0.31 5.34
N ARG A 92 8.82 -0.13 5.87
CA ARG A 92 9.10 -0.29 7.31
C ARG A 92 8.30 0.66 8.20
N ALA A 93 8.01 1.88 7.72
CA ALA A 93 7.19 2.81 8.47
C ALA A 93 5.72 2.34 8.54
N ILE A 94 5.19 1.79 7.44
CA ILE A 94 3.86 1.16 7.40
C ILE A 94 3.83 -0.01 8.40
N ASP A 95 4.79 -0.92 8.34
CA ASP A 95 4.89 -2.08 9.23
C ASP A 95 4.94 -1.67 10.72
N ALA A 96 5.71 -0.62 11.02
CA ALA A 96 5.81 -0.11 12.38
C ALA A 96 4.47 0.46 12.90
N VAL A 97 3.70 1.13 12.04
CA VAL A 97 2.39 1.66 12.40
C VAL A 97 1.36 0.55 12.58
N ILE A 98 1.40 -0.47 11.72
CA ILE A 98 0.57 -1.69 11.87
C ILE A 98 0.90 -2.39 13.19
N ALA A 99 2.18 -2.60 13.48
CA ALA A 99 2.63 -3.24 14.72
C ALA A 99 2.27 -2.44 15.98
N ALA A 100 2.18 -1.11 15.86
CA ALA A 100 1.75 -0.24 16.95
C ALA A 100 0.23 -0.20 17.17
N GLY A 101 -0.56 -0.88 16.32
CA GLY A 101 -2.01 -0.94 16.44
C GLY A 101 -2.74 0.36 16.04
N VAL A 102 -2.09 1.24 15.27
CA VAL A 102 -2.73 2.46 14.76
C VAL A 102 -3.45 2.12 13.46
N TRP A 103 -4.69 1.67 13.59
CA TRP A 103 -5.48 1.10 12.51
C TRP A 103 -6.76 1.86 12.23
N THR A 104 -7.14 1.93 10.99
CA THR A 104 -8.47 2.39 10.54
C THR A 104 -9.54 1.32 10.77
N ALA A 105 -10.81 1.69 10.64
CA ALA A 105 -11.95 0.84 10.98
C ALA A 105 -12.03 -0.47 10.17
N ASP A 106 -11.47 -0.51 8.97
CA ASP A 106 -11.42 -1.71 8.11
C ASP A 106 -10.61 -2.86 8.72
N LEU A 107 -9.65 -2.57 9.60
CA LEU A 107 -8.88 -3.55 10.36
C LEU A 107 -9.51 -3.93 11.71
N ARG A 108 -10.72 -3.43 11.98
CA ARG A 108 -11.58 -3.76 13.12
C ARG A 108 -10.94 -3.60 14.52
N PRO A 109 -10.24 -2.50 14.80
CA PRO A 109 -9.78 -2.24 16.17
C PRO A 109 -10.96 -1.81 17.06
N ASP A 110 -10.80 -1.95 18.39
CA ASP A 110 -11.78 -1.43 19.36
C ASP A 110 -11.95 0.09 19.28
N GLN A 111 -10.87 0.78 18.95
CA GLN A 111 -10.84 2.23 18.76
C GLN A 111 -10.12 2.57 17.46
N PRO A 112 -10.85 2.76 16.36
CA PRO A 112 -10.24 3.06 15.06
C PRO A 112 -9.62 4.45 15.02
N ALA A 113 -8.44 4.53 14.40
CA ALA A 113 -7.81 5.80 14.04
C ALA A 113 -8.42 6.34 12.74
N GLY A 114 -8.46 7.65 12.58
CA GLY A 114 -8.84 8.27 11.32
C GLY A 114 -7.70 8.27 10.30
N THR A 115 -8.04 8.50 9.03
CA THR A 115 -7.11 8.57 7.90
C THR A 115 -5.90 9.47 8.18
N ALA A 116 -6.13 10.70 8.68
CA ALA A 116 -5.06 11.65 8.98
C ALA A 116 -4.13 11.14 10.09
N ALA A 117 -4.69 10.57 11.16
CA ALA A 117 -3.91 10.05 12.28
C ALA A 117 -2.97 8.90 11.85
N VAL A 118 -3.43 8.00 10.97
CA VAL A 118 -2.60 6.93 10.40
C VAL A 118 -1.50 7.52 9.52
N GLY A 119 -1.81 8.48 8.64
CA GLY A 119 -0.83 9.18 7.81
C GLY A 119 0.25 9.88 8.64
N ASP A 120 -0.16 10.60 9.69
CA ASP A 120 0.76 11.28 10.63
C ASP A 120 1.67 10.28 11.37
N ALA A 121 1.13 9.14 11.76
CA ALA A 121 1.89 8.07 12.39
C ALA A 121 2.97 7.51 11.45
N VAL A 122 2.65 7.28 10.17
CA VAL A 122 3.63 6.85 9.15
C VAL A 122 4.71 7.92 8.95
N CYS A 123 4.34 9.19 8.82
CA CYS A 123 5.30 10.28 8.71
C CYS A 123 6.22 10.38 9.94
N ALA A 124 5.67 10.16 11.14
CA ALA A 124 6.47 10.15 12.36
C ALA A 124 7.42 8.93 12.42
N ALA A 125 6.99 7.77 11.94
CA ALA A 125 7.84 6.57 11.85
C ALA A 125 9.00 6.79 10.86
N LEU A 126 8.73 7.36 9.68
CA LEU A 126 9.75 7.73 8.69
C LEU A 126 10.81 8.66 9.26
N ARG A 127 10.40 9.73 9.97
CA ARG A 127 11.33 10.68 10.59
C ARG A 127 12.22 10.07 11.66
N ARG A 128 11.79 8.98 12.31
CA ARG A 128 12.62 8.27 13.30
C ARG A 128 13.63 7.31 12.67
N ALA A 129 13.37 6.89 11.43
CA ALA A 129 14.21 5.93 10.71
C ALA A 129 15.26 6.61 9.80
N ALA A 130 15.13 7.91 9.56
CA ALA A 130 16.08 8.71 8.78
C ALA A 130 17.28 9.15 9.62
#